data_05068035c8d5b3652c5fbc69591c7c46
#
_entry.id   05068035c8d5b3652c5fbc69591c7c46
#
_cell.length_a   1.000
_cell.length_b   1.000
_cell.length_c   1.000
_cell.angle_alpha   90.00
_cell.angle_beta   90.00
_cell.angle_gamma   90.00
#
_symmetry.space_group_name_H-M   'P 1'
#
loop_
_entity.id
_entity.type
_entity.pdbx_description
1 polymer ?
#
loop_
_entity_poly.entity_id
_entity_poly.type
_entity_poly.pdbx_seq_one_letter_code
_entity_poly.pdbx_strand_id
1 'polypeptide(L)'
;MAFSTLNESKLHNSLKILYQELYEGKIEVEQDGHVYDIVTKNGNIIEIQTKNLAKLLPKILDTIEHGHNVKLVHPVPLVTRIELKDEEGKIISNRKSPKKGSIYCIFRELTGIYPLMTNPHFSLEVVEIEMTEERIRTAEPVQSKNGRRRFRRDWIKTGKRLESIINTRRFSKPEDYLALLPALPQTFCAKDLKTALEKNPDIPKRSIDANLILWVLSHAQLIEFKETKGKTKYYKFS
;
A
#
# COMPACT_ATOMS: atom_id res chain seq x y z
N MET A 1 -5.13 -13.70 -27.80
CA MET A 1 -3.90 -12.86 -27.75
C MET A 1 -3.43 -12.87 -26.32
N ALA A 2 -2.23 -13.34 -26.04
CA ALA A 2 -1.67 -13.40 -24.68
C ALA A 2 -1.26 -11.99 -24.28
N PHE A 3 -2.07 -11.33 -23.46
CA PHE A 3 -1.73 -10.03 -22.88
C PHE A 3 -0.65 -10.22 -21.82
N SER A 4 0.33 -9.41 -21.89
CA SER A 4 1.64 -9.35 -21.30
C SER A 4 1.66 -9.54 -19.76
N THR A 5 1.78 -10.76 -19.29
CA THR A 5 2.26 -11.15 -17.96
C THR A 5 3.74 -10.79 -17.72
N LEU A 6 4.40 -10.22 -18.72
CA LEU A 6 5.84 -9.95 -18.76
C LEU A 6 6.34 -8.88 -17.77
N ASN A 7 5.47 -8.13 -17.08
CA ASN A 7 5.85 -7.08 -16.14
C ASN A 7 5.28 -7.22 -14.72
N GLU A 8 4.52 -8.26 -14.44
CA GLU A 8 4.01 -8.50 -13.09
C GLU A 8 5.11 -8.93 -12.13
N SER A 9 5.15 -8.32 -10.94
CA SER A 9 6.07 -8.79 -9.91
C SER A 9 5.56 -10.10 -9.31
N LYS A 10 6.47 -11.01 -8.90
CA LYS A 10 6.11 -12.25 -8.20
C LYS A 10 5.15 -11.99 -7.01
N LEU A 11 5.33 -10.88 -6.29
CA LEU A 11 4.45 -10.49 -5.19
C LEU A 11 3.02 -10.21 -5.66
N HIS A 12 2.85 -9.48 -6.78
CA HIS A 12 1.53 -9.19 -7.34
C HIS A 12 0.83 -10.49 -7.73
N ASN A 13 1.51 -11.35 -8.49
CA ASN A 13 0.97 -12.61 -8.95
C ASN A 13 0.59 -13.54 -7.77
N SER A 14 1.42 -13.63 -6.72
CA SER A 14 1.08 -14.43 -5.53
C SER A 14 -0.20 -13.95 -4.86
N LEU A 15 -0.39 -12.64 -4.74
CA LEU A 15 -1.62 -12.08 -4.18
C LEU A 15 -2.81 -12.31 -5.13
N LYS A 16 -2.62 -12.16 -6.45
CA LYS A 16 -3.69 -12.40 -7.44
C LYS A 16 -4.21 -13.83 -7.36
N ILE A 17 -3.34 -14.83 -7.31
CA ILE A 17 -3.73 -16.23 -7.16
C ILE A 17 -4.47 -16.46 -5.84
N LEU A 18 -3.93 -15.96 -4.73
CA LEU A 18 -4.56 -16.10 -3.42
C LEU A 18 -5.98 -15.51 -3.39
N TYR A 19 -6.16 -14.31 -3.93
CA TYR A 19 -7.46 -13.65 -3.95
C TYR A 19 -8.42 -14.27 -4.96
N GLN A 20 -7.92 -14.80 -6.08
CA GLN A 20 -8.70 -15.58 -7.01
C GLN A 20 -9.30 -16.81 -6.35
N GLU A 21 -8.49 -17.57 -5.60
CA GLU A 21 -8.96 -18.76 -4.85
C GLU A 21 -9.96 -18.36 -3.75
N LEU A 22 -9.64 -17.32 -2.95
CA LEU A 22 -10.46 -16.86 -1.83
C LEU A 22 -11.85 -16.39 -2.26
N TYR A 23 -11.95 -15.75 -3.44
CA TYR A 23 -13.22 -15.19 -3.95
C TYR A 23 -13.80 -15.99 -5.13
N GLU A 24 -13.21 -17.11 -5.49
CA GLU A 24 -13.61 -17.97 -6.62
C GLU A 24 -13.81 -17.15 -7.92
N GLY A 25 -12.92 -16.15 -8.13
CA GLY A 25 -13.02 -15.20 -9.24
C GLY A 25 -12.33 -15.68 -10.50
N LYS A 26 -12.62 -15.00 -11.61
CA LYS A 26 -11.88 -15.13 -12.88
C LYS A 26 -10.80 -14.07 -12.93
N ILE A 27 -9.59 -14.44 -13.36
CA ILE A 27 -8.45 -13.52 -13.50
C ILE A 27 -8.39 -12.90 -14.90
N GLU A 28 -7.81 -11.70 -14.97
CA GLU A 28 -7.53 -10.99 -16.24
C GLU A 28 -8.75 -10.89 -17.15
N VAL A 29 -9.87 -10.44 -16.58
CA VAL A 29 -11.14 -10.30 -17.33
C VAL A 29 -11.19 -8.95 -18.01
N GLU A 30 -11.39 -8.95 -19.33
CA GLU A 30 -11.65 -7.76 -20.12
C GLU A 30 -13.16 -7.43 -20.07
N GLN A 31 -13.51 -6.29 -19.49
CA GLN A 31 -14.88 -5.82 -19.33
C GLN A 31 -14.89 -4.30 -19.23
N ASP A 32 -15.92 -3.63 -19.80
CA ASP A 32 -16.13 -2.18 -19.77
C ASP A 32 -14.88 -1.38 -20.21
N GLY A 33 -14.13 -1.90 -21.20
CA GLY A 33 -12.91 -1.27 -21.72
C GLY A 33 -11.69 -1.37 -20.82
N HIS A 34 -11.77 -2.12 -19.71
CA HIS A 34 -10.67 -2.38 -18.78
C HIS A 34 -10.35 -3.87 -18.69
N VAL A 35 -9.10 -4.15 -18.35
CA VAL A 35 -8.68 -5.49 -17.91
C VAL A 35 -8.59 -5.47 -16.38
N TYR A 36 -9.42 -6.29 -15.73
CA TYR A 36 -9.46 -6.40 -14.27
C TYR A 36 -8.62 -7.56 -13.78
N ASP A 37 -7.91 -7.38 -12.66
CA ASP A 37 -7.12 -8.46 -12.08
C ASP A 37 -7.98 -9.66 -11.72
N ILE A 38 -9.14 -9.42 -11.06
CA ILE A 38 -10.09 -10.47 -10.69
C ILE A 38 -11.52 -9.93 -10.78
N VAL A 39 -12.41 -10.72 -11.40
CA VAL A 39 -13.86 -10.50 -11.36
C VAL A 39 -14.50 -11.66 -10.62
N THR A 40 -15.20 -11.37 -9.52
CA THR A 40 -15.87 -12.37 -8.70
C THR A 40 -17.17 -12.87 -9.36
N LYS A 41 -17.72 -14.00 -8.88
CA LYS A 41 -19.01 -14.54 -9.38
C LYS A 41 -20.17 -13.53 -9.29
N ASN A 42 -20.12 -12.60 -8.31
CA ASN A 42 -21.14 -11.59 -8.09
C ASN A 42 -20.87 -10.28 -8.86
N GLY A 43 -19.90 -10.28 -9.77
CA GLY A 43 -19.54 -9.08 -10.56
C GLY A 43 -18.73 -8.02 -9.80
N ASN A 44 -18.30 -8.29 -8.57
CA ASN A 44 -17.41 -7.37 -7.87
C ASN A 44 -15.99 -7.46 -8.44
N ILE A 45 -15.34 -6.32 -8.53
CA ILE A 45 -13.98 -6.19 -9.05
C ILE A 45 -12.96 -6.20 -7.91
N ILE A 46 -11.88 -6.96 -8.07
CA ILE A 46 -10.73 -6.92 -7.17
C ILE A 46 -9.50 -6.52 -7.98
N GLU A 47 -8.87 -5.44 -7.57
CA GLU A 47 -7.62 -4.94 -8.13
C GLU A 47 -6.48 -5.10 -7.12
N ILE A 48 -5.32 -5.56 -7.58
CA ILE A 48 -4.15 -5.75 -6.73
C ILE A 48 -3.07 -4.76 -7.14
N GLN A 49 -2.69 -3.87 -6.24
CA GLN A 49 -1.68 -2.87 -6.55
C GLN A 49 -0.60 -2.81 -5.48
N THR A 50 0.61 -3.16 -5.85
CA THR A 50 1.75 -3.24 -4.91
C THR A 50 2.45 -1.90 -4.65
N LYS A 51 2.09 -0.84 -5.39
CA LYS A 51 2.63 0.52 -5.25
C LYS A 51 1.87 1.51 -6.14
N ASN A 52 1.92 2.81 -5.77
CA ASN A 52 1.40 3.90 -6.60
C ASN A 52 -0.10 3.73 -6.92
N LEU A 53 -0.92 3.71 -5.87
CA LEU A 53 -2.37 3.53 -5.97
C LEU A 53 -3.03 4.64 -6.79
N ALA A 54 -2.44 5.84 -6.83
CA ALA A 54 -2.93 6.97 -7.63
C ALA A 54 -3.19 6.62 -9.10
N LYS A 55 -2.41 5.68 -9.66
CA LYS A 55 -2.58 5.25 -11.06
C LYS A 55 -3.91 4.55 -11.33
N LEU A 56 -4.48 3.92 -10.30
CA LEU A 56 -5.75 3.20 -10.43
C LEU A 56 -6.96 4.10 -10.22
N LEU A 57 -6.80 5.32 -9.70
CA LEU A 57 -7.93 6.20 -9.38
C LEU A 57 -8.88 6.40 -10.56
N PRO A 58 -8.43 6.76 -11.78
CA PRO A 58 -9.34 6.92 -12.92
C PRO A 58 -10.09 5.63 -13.27
N LYS A 59 -9.38 4.49 -13.33
CA LYS A 59 -9.97 3.18 -13.60
C LYS A 59 -11.02 2.81 -12.56
N ILE A 60 -10.73 3.00 -11.27
CA ILE A 60 -11.65 2.66 -10.18
C ILE A 60 -12.91 3.53 -10.25
N LEU A 61 -12.77 4.83 -10.50
CA LEU A 61 -13.92 5.73 -10.63
C LEU A 61 -14.81 5.31 -11.79
N ASP A 62 -14.23 5.08 -12.97
CA ASP A 62 -14.95 4.60 -14.15
C ASP A 62 -15.64 3.25 -13.89
N THR A 63 -14.96 2.31 -13.23
CA THR A 63 -15.54 1.02 -12.84
C THR A 63 -16.75 1.16 -11.91
N ILE A 64 -16.69 2.11 -10.96
CA ILE A 64 -17.82 2.40 -10.06
C ILE A 64 -18.98 3.05 -10.83
N GLU A 65 -18.70 3.94 -11.78
CA GLU A 65 -19.72 4.57 -12.65
C GLU A 65 -20.45 3.53 -13.50
N HIS A 66 -19.78 2.42 -13.87
CA HIS A 66 -20.42 1.27 -14.52
C HIS A 66 -21.21 0.36 -13.54
N GLY A 67 -21.32 0.74 -12.27
CA GLY A 67 -22.16 0.05 -11.29
C GLY A 67 -21.47 -1.09 -10.52
N HIS A 68 -20.14 -1.22 -10.63
CA HIS A 68 -19.40 -2.27 -9.93
C HIS A 68 -18.90 -1.83 -8.55
N ASN A 69 -18.87 -2.76 -7.62
CA ASN A 69 -18.12 -2.58 -6.38
C ASN A 69 -16.65 -2.96 -6.60
N VAL A 70 -15.75 -2.13 -6.10
CA VAL A 70 -14.31 -2.31 -6.26
C VAL A 70 -13.64 -2.56 -4.91
N LYS A 71 -12.89 -3.65 -4.82
CA LYS A 71 -11.93 -3.92 -3.74
C LYS A 71 -10.52 -3.71 -4.25
N LEU A 72 -9.81 -2.76 -3.66
CA LEU A 72 -8.38 -2.56 -3.91
C LEU A 72 -7.56 -3.29 -2.84
N VAL A 73 -6.69 -4.19 -3.25
CA VAL A 73 -5.78 -4.94 -2.38
C VAL A 73 -4.39 -4.34 -2.45
N HIS A 74 -3.85 -3.94 -1.31
CA HIS A 74 -2.51 -3.34 -1.23
C HIS A 74 -1.64 -3.98 -0.16
N PRO A 75 -0.48 -4.58 -0.52
CA PRO A 75 0.43 -5.14 0.46
C PRO A 75 1.30 -4.07 1.12
N VAL A 76 1.31 -4.07 2.45
CA VAL A 76 2.21 -3.26 3.29
C VAL A 76 3.24 -4.18 3.95
N PRO A 77 4.52 -4.11 3.57
CA PRO A 77 5.56 -4.91 4.19
C PRO A 77 5.87 -4.45 5.61
N LEU A 78 5.53 -5.25 6.62
CA LEU A 78 5.98 -5.05 8.00
C LEU A 78 7.41 -5.55 8.18
N VAL A 79 7.71 -6.69 7.56
CA VAL A 79 9.03 -7.31 7.59
C VAL A 79 9.53 -7.49 6.16
N THR A 80 10.75 -7.06 5.90
CA THR A 80 11.43 -7.28 4.63
C THR A 80 12.73 -8.04 4.86
N ARG A 81 12.91 -9.16 4.16
CA ARG A 81 14.21 -9.83 4.01
C ARG A 81 14.88 -9.33 2.76
N ILE A 82 16.19 -9.34 2.74
CA ILE A 82 17.01 -8.99 1.59
C ILE A 82 17.84 -10.23 1.25
N GLU A 83 17.53 -10.80 0.10
CA GLU A 83 18.26 -11.92 -0.46
C GLU A 83 19.15 -11.42 -1.59
N LEU A 84 20.46 -11.60 -1.47
CA LEU A 84 21.45 -11.25 -2.47
C LEU A 84 22.00 -12.54 -3.09
N LYS A 85 21.88 -12.64 -4.40
CA LYS A 85 22.44 -13.72 -5.23
C LYS A 85 23.63 -13.21 -6.04
N ASP A 86 24.52 -14.13 -6.43
CA ASP A 86 25.52 -13.87 -7.47
C ASP A 86 24.88 -13.94 -8.86
N GLU A 87 25.68 -13.78 -9.89
CA GLU A 87 25.24 -13.86 -11.29
C GLU A 87 24.81 -15.29 -11.69
N GLU A 88 25.30 -16.31 -11.00
CA GLU A 88 24.95 -17.71 -11.18
C GLU A 88 23.66 -18.11 -10.45
N GLY A 89 23.10 -17.21 -9.64
CA GLY A 89 21.86 -17.42 -8.88
C GLY A 89 22.05 -18.03 -7.50
N LYS A 90 23.29 -18.25 -7.03
CA LYS A 90 23.61 -18.75 -5.70
C LYS A 90 23.41 -17.65 -4.65
N ILE A 91 22.75 -17.99 -3.55
CA ILE A 91 22.53 -17.04 -2.44
C ILE A 91 23.85 -16.74 -1.74
N ILE A 92 24.26 -15.45 -1.78
CA ILE A 92 25.44 -14.95 -1.09
C ILE A 92 25.05 -14.48 0.32
N SER A 93 23.88 -13.88 0.48
CA SER A 93 23.44 -13.30 1.75
C SER A 93 21.91 -13.29 1.84
N ASN A 94 21.40 -13.62 3.02
CA ASN A 94 19.98 -13.47 3.37
C ASN A 94 19.91 -12.82 4.77
N ARG A 95 19.34 -11.61 4.84
CA ARG A 95 19.27 -10.85 6.08
C ARG A 95 17.99 -10.07 6.21
N LYS A 96 17.57 -9.80 7.44
CA LYS A 96 16.47 -8.87 7.72
C LYS A 96 16.87 -7.43 7.34
N SER A 97 15.97 -6.71 6.69
CA SER A 97 16.13 -5.27 6.47
C SER A 97 15.97 -4.52 7.80
N PRO A 98 16.79 -3.49 8.08
CA PRO A 98 16.58 -2.63 9.24
C PRO A 98 15.32 -1.76 9.09
N LYS A 99 14.74 -1.66 7.89
CA LYS A 99 13.49 -0.93 7.67
C LYS A 99 12.32 -1.82 8.08
N LYS A 100 11.58 -1.37 9.09
CA LYS A 100 10.31 -1.95 9.51
C LYS A 100 9.18 -1.06 9.02
N GLY A 101 8.12 -1.67 8.47
CA GLY A 101 6.89 -1.00 8.13
C GLY A 101 5.87 -1.03 9.26
N SER A 102 4.77 -0.33 9.07
CA SER A 102 3.54 -0.44 9.86
C SER A 102 2.36 -0.12 8.97
N ILE A 103 1.15 -0.34 9.45
CA ILE A 103 -0.09 0.03 8.76
C ILE A 103 -0.09 1.52 8.33
N TYR A 104 0.56 2.39 9.08
CA TYR A 104 0.62 3.83 8.76
C TYR A 104 1.39 4.16 7.48
N CYS A 105 2.15 3.20 6.92
CA CYS A 105 2.78 3.37 5.61
C CYS A 105 1.76 3.52 4.48
N ILE A 106 0.52 3.04 4.67
CA ILE A 106 -0.57 3.15 3.68
C ILE A 106 -0.93 4.61 3.38
N PHE A 107 -0.79 5.52 4.34
CA PHE A 107 -1.15 6.91 4.15
C PHE A 107 -0.39 7.60 3.01
N ARG A 108 0.79 7.11 2.62
CA ARG A 108 1.51 7.60 1.44
C ARG A 108 0.79 7.25 0.14
N GLU A 109 0.19 6.09 0.08
CA GLU A 109 -0.57 5.64 -1.08
C GLU A 109 -1.97 6.29 -1.09
N LEU A 110 -2.58 6.47 0.09
CA LEU A 110 -3.88 7.13 0.25
C LEU A 110 -3.90 8.58 -0.25
N THR A 111 -2.76 9.27 -0.30
CA THR A 111 -2.68 10.62 -0.90
C THR A 111 -3.19 10.66 -2.33
N GLY A 112 -3.07 9.57 -3.06
CA GLY A 112 -3.48 9.48 -4.46
C GLY A 112 -4.88 8.97 -4.68
N ILE A 113 -5.55 8.45 -3.65
CA ILE A 113 -6.87 7.83 -3.74
C ILE A 113 -7.82 8.28 -2.62
N TYR A 114 -7.49 9.35 -1.89
CA TYR A 114 -8.33 9.84 -0.79
C TYR A 114 -9.80 10.09 -1.17
N PRO A 115 -10.17 10.48 -2.42
CA PRO A 115 -11.58 10.64 -2.77
C PRO A 115 -12.41 9.35 -2.72
N LEU A 116 -11.73 8.18 -2.77
CA LEU A 116 -12.40 6.88 -2.68
C LEU A 116 -12.71 6.46 -1.23
N MET A 117 -12.09 7.08 -0.23
CA MET A 117 -12.18 6.65 1.18
C MET A 117 -13.60 6.74 1.75
N THR A 118 -14.45 7.56 1.17
CA THR A 118 -15.86 7.75 1.56
C THR A 118 -16.85 7.17 0.54
N ASN A 119 -16.35 6.55 -0.53
CA ASN A 119 -17.21 5.99 -1.57
C ASN A 119 -17.79 4.63 -1.13
N PRO A 120 -19.13 4.43 -1.09
CA PRO A 120 -19.75 3.19 -0.61
C PRO A 120 -19.48 1.97 -1.51
N HIS A 121 -19.11 2.19 -2.78
CA HIS A 121 -18.77 1.14 -3.74
C HIS A 121 -17.28 0.78 -3.76
N PHE A 122 -16.50 1.41 -2.88
CA PHE A 122 -15.06 1.16 -2.76
C PHE A 122 -14.70 0.52 -1.41
N SER A 123 -13.77 -0.41 -1.44
CA SER A 123 -13.10 -0.90 -0.23
C SER A 123 -11.61 -1.07 -0.48
N LEU A 124 -10.81 -0.70 0.51
CA LEU A 124 -9.38 -0.97 0.53
C LEU A 124 -9.10 -2.12 1.49
N GLU A 125 -8.34 -3.09 1.02
CA GLU A 125 -7.84 -4.18 1.86
C GLU A 125 -6.32 -4.11 1.93
N VAL A 126 -5.80 -3.79 3.11
CA VAL A 126 -4.36 -3.71 3.37
C VAL A 126 -3.89 -5.04 3.91
N VAL A 127 -3.00 -5.68 3.16
CA VAL A 127 -2.40 -6.96 3.54
C VAL A 127 -1.03 -6.69 4.15
N GLU A 128 -0.89 -6.84 5.45
CA GLU A 128 0.36 -6.69 6.18
C GLU A 128 1.19 -7.96 5.99
N ILE A 129 2.36 -7.85 5.37
CA ILE A 129 3.13 -9.00 4.88
C ILE A 129 4.57 -9.03 5.40
N GLU A 130 5.14 -10.25 5.45
CA GLU A 130 6.56 -10.47 5.33
C GLU A 130 6.91 -10.75 3.86
N MET A 131 7.94 -10.10 3.33
CA MET A 131 8.40 -10.30 1.97
C MET A 131 9.92 -10.38 1.86
N THR A 132 10.40 -11.03 0.81
CA THR A 132 11.81 -10.99 0.40
C THR A 132 12.01 -10.06 -0.80
N GLU A 133 12.94 -9.14 -0.67
CA GLU A 133 13.47 -8.34 -1.78
C GLU A 133 14.65 -9.09 -2.39
N GLU A 134 14.48 -9.55 -3.61
CA GLU A 134 15.51 -10.29 -4.37
C GLU A 134 16.46 -9.30 -5.05
N ARG A 135 17.75 -9.57 -4.94
CA ARG A 135 18.84 -8.79 -5.55
C ARG A 135 19.84 -9.71 -6.22
N ILE A 136 20.44 -9.25 -7.32
CA ILE A 136 21.58 -9.90 -7.94
C ILE A 136 22.79 -8.97 -7.82
N ARG A 137 23.93 -9.52 -7.42
CA ARG A 137 25.20 -8.82 -7.43
C ARG A 137 25.60 -8.51 -8.87
N THR A 138 26.25 -7.38 -9.07
CA THR A 138 26.80 -6.96 -10.36
C THR A 138 28.29 -6.77 -10.23
N ALA A 139 29.06 -7.13 -11.27
CA ALA A 139 30.50 -6.94 -11.30
C ALA A 139 30.89 -5.46 -11.10
N GLU A 140 30.16 -4.55 -11.75
CA GLU A 140 30.36 -3.11 -11.65
C GLU A 140 29.22 -2.43 -10.87
N PRO A 141 29.51 -1.31 -10.13
CA PRO A 141 28.48 -0.54 -9.49
C PRO A 141 27.50 0.08 -10.47
N VAL A 142 26.22 -0.23 -10.33
CA VAL A 142 25.14 0.19 -11.22
C VAL A 142 24.18 1.16 -10.56
N GLN A 143 23.49 1.96 -11.36
CA GLN A 143 22.41 2.81 -10.93
C GLN A 143 21.12 2.00 -10.74
N SER A 144 20.17 2.49 -9.92
CA SER A 144 18.85 1.87 -9.85
C SER A 144 18.11 1.98 -11.20
N LYS A 145 17.23 1.00 -11.49
CA LYS A 145 16.46 0.93 -12.74
C LYS A 145 15.75 2.26 -13.10
N ASN A 146 15.34 3.05 -12.12
CA ASN A 146 14.66 4.34 -12.32
C ASN A 146 15.58 5.57 -12.13
N GLY A 147 16.90 5.39 -12.03
CA GLY A 147 17.87 6.48 -11.89
C GLY A 147 17.84 7.26 -10.57
N ARG A 148 16.90 6.96 -9.66
CA ARG A 148 16.64 7.76 -8.43
C ARG A 148 17.56 7.46 -7.26
N ARG A 149 18.42 6.44 -7.36
CA ARG A 149 19.35 6.11 -6.28
C ARG A 149 20.47 7.16 -6.25
N ARG A 150 20.74 7.72 -5.06
CA ARG A 150 21.80 8.72 -4.89
C ARG A 150 23.23 8.16 -5.15
N PHE A 151 23.43 6.84 -4.88
CA PHE A 151 24.71 6.16 -5.05
C PHE A 151 24.55 4.93 -5.93
N ARG A 152 25.54 4.62 -6.73
CA ARG A 152 25.66 3.33 -7.42
C ARG A 152 25.90 2.22 -6.39
N ARG A 153 25.48 1.01 -6.71
CA ARG A 153 25.64 -0.17 -5.86
C ARG A 153 26.04 -1.36 -6.73
N ASP A 154 26.74 -2.29 -6.15
CA ASP A 154 27.15 -3.57 -6.73
C ASP A 154 26.00 -4.60 -6.77
N TRP A 155 24.77 -4.14 -6.91
CA TRP A 155 23.60 -4.98 -7.03
C TRP A 155 22.42 -4.26 -7.70
N ILE A 156 21.58 -5.06 -8.35
CA ILE A 156 20.27 -4.65 -8.88
C ILE A 156 19.16 -5.41 -8.15
N LYS A 157 18.00 -4.75 -8.04
CA LYS A 157 16.79 -5.38 -7.54
C LYS A 157 16.10 -6.11 -8.68
N THR A 158 15.83 -7.40 -8.51
CA THR A 158 15.22 -8.26 -9.52
C THR A 158 13.76 -8.56 -9.23
N GLY A 159 13.36 -8.63 -7.94
CA GLY A 159 11.99 -8.94 -7.61
C GLY A 159 11.62 -8.70 -6.16
N LYS A 160 10.37 -9.04 -5.88
CA LYS A 160 9.81 -9.19 -4.53
C LYS A 160 9.03 -10.48 -4.49
N ARG A 161 9.18 -11.25 -3.42
CA ARG A 161 8.46 -12.50 -3.17
C ARG A 161 7.68 -12.38 -1.88
N LEU A 162 6.43 -12.82 -1.87
CA LEU A 162 5.62 -12.97 -0.67
C LEU A 162 6.18 -14.14 0.16
N GLU A 163 6.41 -13.91 1.44
CA GLU A 163 6.81 -14.97 2.38
C GLU A 163 5.60 -15.42 3.21
N SER A 164 4.91 -14.46 3.83
CA SER A 164 3.72 -14.74 4.60
C SER A 164 2.81 -13.52 4.70
N ILE A 165 1.53 -13.76 4.95
CA ILE A 165 0.57 -12.75 5.37
C ILE A 165 0.57 -12.76 6.90
N ILE A 166 0.81 -11.57 7.50
CA ILE A 166 0.83 -11.39 8.94
C ILE A 166 -0.56 -11.02 9.44
N ASN A 167 -1.23 -10.11 8.72
CA ASN A 167 -2.55 -9.63 9.06
C ASN A 167 -3.22 -9.01 7.83
N THR A 168 -4.55 -8.89 7.86
CA THR A 168 -5.34 -8.23 6.83
C THR A 168 -6.30 -7.26 7.48
N ARG A 169 -6.33 -6.01 6.99
CA ARG A 169 -7.23 -4.96 7.47
C ARG A 169 -8.07 -4.45 6.32
N ARG A 170 -9.37 -4.43 6.52
CA ARG A 170 -10.34 -3.91 5.56
C ARG A 170 -10.81 -2.52 5.97
N PHE A 171 -10.88 -1.63 4.99
CA PHE A 171 -11.37 -0.27 5.09
C PHE A 171 -12.48 -0.10 4.07
N SER A 172 -13.72 -0.04 4.53
CA SER A 172 -14.92 0.05 3.69
C SER A 172 -15.81 1.24 4.03
N LYS A 173 -15.49 1.93 5.12
CA LYS A 173 -16.21 3.09 5.61
C LYS A 173 -15.27 4.05 6.37
N PRO A 174 -15.65 5.31 6.54
CA PRO A 174 -14.84 6.33 7.24
C PRO A 174 -14.30 5.89 8.59
N GLU A 175 -15.12 5.21 9.40
CA GLU A 175 -14.77 4.79 10.75
C GLU A 175 -13.58 3.83 10.78
N ASP A 176 -13.43 3.00 9.72
CA ASP A 176 -12.32 2.05 9.63
C ASP A 176 -10.97 2.77 9.55
N TYR A 177 -10.91 3.91 8.86
CA TYR A 177 -9.71 4.74 8.78
C TYR A 177 -9.47 5.51 10.09
N LEU A 178 -10.53 6.02 10.70
CA LEU A 178 -10.44 6.73 11.98
C LEU A 178 -10.02 5.80 13.12
N ALA A 179 -10.36 4.51 13.05
CA ALA A 179 -9.93 3.50 14.01
C ALA A 179 -8.40 3.28 14.03
N LEU A 180 -7.65 3.76 13.03
CA LEU A 180 -6.19 3.79 13.07
C LEU A 180 -5.63 4.89 13.99
N LEU A 181 -6.44 5.88 14.36
CA LEU A 181 -6.00 6.95 15.24
C LEU A 181 -6.04 6.49 16.69
N PRO A 182 -5.03 6.84 17.49
CA PRO A 182 -5.07 6.64 18.94
C PRO A 182 -6.09 7.60 19.58
N ALA A 183 -6.36 7.42 20.86
CA ALA A 183 -7.10 8.42 21.62
C ALA A 183 -6.39 9.77 21.55
N LEU A 184 -7.12 10.81 21.08
CA LEU A 184 -6.64 12.18 20.92
C LEU A 184 -7.56 13.14 21.66
N PRO A 185 -7.06 14.34 22.03
CA PRO A 185 -7.90 15.43 22.56
C PRO A 185 -8.99 15.84 21.56
N GLN A 186 -10.04 16.52 22.03
CA GLN A 186 -11.10 17.04 21.15
C GLN A 186 -10.56 17.94 20.03
N THR A 187 -9.46 18.65 20.29
CA THR A 187 -8.73 19.43 19.29
C THR A 187 -7.27 19.00 19.34
N PHE A 188 -6.71 18.62 18.22
CA PHE A 188 -5.37 18.01 18.14
C PHE A 188 -4.59 18.50 16.94
N CYS A 189 -3.29 18.33 17.00
CA CYS A 189 -2.35 18.66 15.93
C CYS A 189 -1.43 17.45 15.59
N ALA A 190 -0.56 17.62 14.62
CA ALA A 190 0.37 16.56 14.21
C ALA A 190 1.32 16.11 15.33
N LYS A 191 1.68 17.03 16.26
CA LYS A 191 2.51 16.69 17.41
C LYS A 191 1.78 15.75 18.37
N ASP A 192 0.50 16.03 18.65
CA ASP A 192 -0.31 15.21 19.54
C ASP A 192 -0.47 13.79 18.98
N LEU A 193 -0.85 13.71 17.69
CA LEU A 193 -0.96 12.42 16.99
C LEU A 193 0.36 11.65 17.02
N LYS A 194 1.48 12.29 16.68
CA LYS A 194 2.79 11.66 16.69
C LYS A 194 3.15 11.14 18.07
N THR A 195 2.98 11.97 19.11
CA THR A 195 3.28 11.61 20.50
C THR A 195 2.43 10.42 20.96
N ALA A 196 1.15 10.41 20.59
CA ALA A 196 0.25 9.31 20.96
C ALA A 196 0.62 7.99 20.26
N LEU A 197 0.96 8.04 18.96
CA LEU A 197 1.39 6.86 18.20
C LEU A 197 2.75 6.31 18.68
N GLU A 198 3.67 7.18 19.05
CA GLU A 198 5.01 6.78 19.55
C GLU A 198 5.00 6.09 20.92
N LYS A 199 3.88 6.16 21.66
CA LYS A 199 3.68 5.39 22.90
C LYS A 199 3.54 3.89 22.65
N ASN A 200 3.11 3.49 21.46
CA ASN A 200 3.03 2.08 21.10
C ASN A 200 4.41 1.59 20.58
N PRO A 201 5.11 0.71 21.32
CA PRO A 201 6.44 0.23 20.94
C PRO A 201 6.45 -0.61 19.65
N ASP A 202 5.30 -1.18 19.26
CA ASP A 202 5.15 -2.00 18.06
C ASP A 202 5.11 -1.16 16.78
N ILE A 203 4.90 0.16 16.90
CA ILE A 203 4.86 1.07 15.76
C ILE A 203 6.26 1.68 15.55
N PRO A 204 6.96 1.34 14.47
CA PRO A 204 8.27 1.93 14.17
C PRO A 204 8.13 3.45 13.97
N LYS A 205 8.83 4.26 14.77
CA LYS A 205 8.76 5.74 14.71
C LYS A 205 8.96 6.31 13.31
N ARG A 206 9.84 5.67 12.50
CA ARG A 206 10.10 6.08 11.12
C ARG A 206 8.95 5.79 10.13
N SER A 207 7.96 5.00 10.52
CA SER A 207 6.76 4.73 9.73
C SER A 207 5.65 5.74 9.95
N ILE A 208 5.78 6.62 10.98
CA ILE A 208 4.80 7.62 11.37
C ILE A 208 5.12 8.94 10.67
N ASP A 209 4.23 9.38 9.80
CA ASP A 209 4.21 10.72 9.22
C ASP A 209 2.89 11.39 9.61
N ALA A 210 2.86 12.00 10.81
CA ALA A 210 1.64 12.56 11.37
C ALA A 210 1.05 13.69 10.52
N ASN A 211 1.89 14.50 9.86
CA ASN A 211 1.40 15.55 8.97
C ASN A 211 0.69 14.95 7.75
N LEU A 212 1.26 13.89 7.18
CA LEU A 212 0.68 13.20 6.04
C LEU A 212 -0.65 12.52 6.42
N ILE A 213 -0.71 11.87 7.59
CA ILE A 213 -1.92 11.25 8.11
C ILE A 213 -3.04 12.28 8.21
N LEU A 214 -2.79 13.41 8.88
CA LEU A 214 -3.78 14.48 9.03
C LEU A 214 -4.14 15.12 7.68
N TRP A 215 -3.19 15.26 6.77
CA TRP A 215 -3.46 15.75 5.44
C TRP A 215 -4.45 14.85 4.69
N VAL A 216 -4.20 13.54 4.68
CA VAL A 216 -5.09 12.56 4.01
C VAL A 216 -6.49 12.58 4.63
N LEU A 217 -6.59 12.48 5.96
CA LEU A 217 -7.88 12.43 6.65
C LEU A 217 -8.68 13.73 6.46
N SER A 218 -8.01 14.88 6.46
CA SER A 218 -8.66 16.17 6.22
C SER A 218 -9.15 16.31 4.77
N HIS A 219 -8.38 15.86 3.79
CA HIS A 219 -8.80 15.90 2.38
C HIS A 219 -9.91 14.89 2.07
N ALA A 220 -9.93 13.77 2.77
CA ALA A 220 -11.03 12.81 2.73
C ALA A 220 -12.24 13.24 3.58
N GLN A 221 -12.21 14.43 4.19
CA GLN A 221 -13.28 14.98 5.04
C GLN A 221 -13.62 14.12 6.27
N LEU A 222 -12.68 13.31 6.76
CA LEU A 222 -12.85 12.47 7.95
C LEU A 222 -12.49 13.20 9.25
N ILE A 223 -11.75 14.30 9.14
CA ILE A 223 -11.47 15.28 10.20
C ILE A 223 -11.60 16.68 9.64
N GLU A 224 -11.95 17.62 10.49
CA GLU A 224 -12.10 19.02 10.09
C GLU A 224 -10.91 19.86 10.55
N PHE A 225 -10.45 20.75 9.67
CA PHE A 225 -9.54 21.82 10.07
C PHE A 225 -10.29 22.80 10.97
N LYS A 226 -9.70 23.12 12.12
CA LYS A 226 -10.31 24.05 13.08
C LYS A 226 -9.68 25.44 13.03
N GLU A 227 -8.37 25.51 13.23
CA GLU A 227 -7.65 26.78 13.35
C GLU A 227 -6.14 26.60 13.13
N THR A 228 -5.44 27.71 12.95
CA THR A 228 -3.98 27.75 12.98
C THR A 228 -3.50 28.61 14.14
N LYS A 229 -2.62 28.06 14.99
CA LYS A 229 -1.94 28.78 16.06
C LYS A 229 -0.44 28.86 15.76
N GLY A 230 0.05 30.04 15.42
CA GLY A 230 1.40 30.23 14.91
C GLY A 230 1.58 29.46 13.58
N LYS A 231 2.47 28.46 13.55
CA LYS A 231 2.71 27.59 12.39
C LYS A 231 2.00 26.23 12.48
N THR A 232 1.22 25.98 13.54
CA THR A 232 0.61 24.68 13.82
C THR A 232 -0.87 24.70 13.44
N LYS A 233 -1.27 23.75 12.60
CA LYS A 233 -2.66 23.48 12.23
C LYS A 233 -3.30 22.54 13.26
N TYR A 234 -4.50 22.89 13.69
CA TYR A 234 -5.31 22.11 14.61
C TYR A 234 -6.55 21.55 13.88
N TYR A 235 -6.93 20.36 14.28
CA TYR A 235 -8.04 19.59 13.70
C TYR A 235 -8.97 19.12 14.80
N LYS A 236 -10.20 18.76 14.44
CA LYS A 236 -11.17 18.06 15.29
C LYS A 236 -11.78 16.90 14.49
N PHE A 237 -12.37 15.95 15.17
CA PHE A 237 -13.20 14.92 14.52
C PHE A 237 -14.47 15.58 13.95
N SER A 238 -14.91 15.10 12.78
CA SER A 238 -16.15 15.52 12.11
C SER A 238 -17.38 15.02 12.85
#